data_f00461493032c712d599ed4ca1e90d4a
#
_entry.id   f00461493032c712d599ed4ca1e90d4a
#
_cell.length_a   1.000
_cell.length_b   1.000
_cell.length_c   1.000
_cell.angle_alpha   90.00
_cell.angle_beta   90.00
_cell.angle_gamma   90.00
#
_symmetry.space_group_name_H-M   'P 1'
#
loop_
_entity.id
_entity.type
_entity.pdbx_description
1 polymer ?
#
loop_
_entity_poly.entity_id
_entity_poly.type
_entity_poly.pdbx_seq_one_letter_code
_entity_poly.pdbx_strand_id
1 'polypeptide(L)'
;MPIKQSHYEALLAEYSEPSAAIALLKRYRLYLEMIPSMRRAHESVITIPLPVVRLRDGVSHSGISGVSIAPGQAICLPCDVAILMCDPEWKVKTGVEILIFIHRYQEDYSELLGRWRQAQVWLDKGYEWVMSHSYRHIYSEEAEEIHPLFVLFEDTPERIQRGLKGAGLPFVIESFEAAIEDEESESFSADSPPITSD
;
A
#
# COMPACT_ATOMS: atom_id res chain seq x y z
N MET A 1 0.15 -14.62 -16.70
CA MET A 1 0.52 -13.35 -17.36
C MET A 1 1.21 -12.48 -16.33
N PRO A 2 2.21 -11.68 -16.71
CA PRO A 2 2.85 -10.78 -15.75
C PRO A 2 1.84 -9.72 -15.27
N ILE A 3 1.99 -9.31 -14.01
CA ILE A 3 1.19 -8.25 -13.40
C ILE A 3 1.24 -7.00 -14.27
N LYS A 4 0.09 -6.51 -14.69
CA LYS A 4 0.01 -5.28 -15.47
C LYS A 4 0.22 -4.08 -14.55
N GLN A 5 0.90 -3.05 -15.03
CA GLN A 5 1.06 -1.79 -14.31
C GLN A 5 -0.29 -1.19 -13.88
N SER A 6 -1.33 -1.38 -14.69
CA SER A 6 -2.70 -0.95 -14.37
C SER A 6 -3.28 -1.61 -13.11
N HIS A 7 -2.92 -2.87 -12.83
CA HIS A 7 -3.37 -3.55 -11.61
C HIS A 7 -2.70 -2.98 -10.37
N TYR A 8 -1.41 -2.68 -10.44
CA TYR A 8 -0.71 -2.00 -9.37
C TYR A 8 -1.32 -0.63 -9.06
N GLU A 9 -1.57 0.18 -10.10
CA GLU A 9 -2.17 1.51 -9.96
C GLU A 9 -3.59 1.45 -9.38
N ALA A 10 -4.39 0.45 -9.80
CA ALA A 10 -5.72 0.21 -9.27
C ALA A 10 -5.69 -0.11 -7.77
N LEU A 11 -4.83 -1.03 -7.32
CA LEU A 11 -4.70 -1.37 -5.90
C LEU A 11 -4.11 -0.22 -5.08
N LEU A 12 -3.16 0.53 -5.63
CA LEU A 12 -2.64 1.71 -4.96
C LEU A 12 -3.75 2.74 -4.71
N ALA A 13 -4.59 3.00 -5.69
CA ALA A 13 -5.73 3.89 -5.56
C ALA A 13 -6.76 3.34 -4.56
N GLU A 14 -7.11 2.05 -4.65
CA GLU A 14 -8.05 1.39 -3.76
C GLU A 14 -7.60 1.46 -2.30
N TYR A 15 -6.36 1.04 -2.00
CA TYR A 15 -5.86 1.00 -0.61
C TYR A 15 -5.45 2.38 -0.07
N SER A 16 -5.49 3.41 -0.89
CA SER A 16 -5.41 4.80 -0.42
C SER A 16 -6.66 5.24 0.33
N GLU A 17 -7.78 4.52 0.15
CA GLU A 17 -9.04 4.78 0.85
C GLU A 17 -9.10 3.98 2.16
N PRO A 18 -9.32 4.62 3.33
CA PRO A 18 -9.36 3.94 4.62
C PRO A 18 -10.36 2.78 4.69
N SER A 19 -11.51 2.92 4.04
CA SER A 19 -12.54 1.87 3.99
C SER A 19 -12.07 0.62 3.27
N ALA A 20 -11.35 0.76 2.16
CA ALA A 20 -10.80 -0.36 1.39
C ALA A 20 -9.64 -1.02 2.13
N ALA A 21 -8.75 -0.24 2.75
CA ALA A 21 -7.68 -0.78 3.60
C ALA A 21 -8.24 -1.62 4.76
N ILE A 22 -9.30 -1.13 5.43
CA ILE A 22 -9.98 -1.88 6.49
C ILE A 22 -10.65 -3.15 5.93
N ALA A 23 -11.29 -3.08 4.76
CA ALA A 23 -11.89 -4.24 4.11
C ALA A 23 -10.84 -5.31 3.78
N LEU A 24 -9.65 -4.90 3.30
CA LEU A 24 -8.51 -5.79 3.09
C LEU A 24 -8.12 -6.52 4.38
N LEU A 25 -7.89 -5.78 5.47
CA LEU A 25 -7.53 -6.37 6.76
C LEU A 25 -8.61 -7.33 7.28
N LYS A 26 -9.89 -6.98 7.14
CA LYS A 26 -11.01 -7.84 7.53
C LYS A 26 -11.11 -9.10 6.70
N ARG A 27 -11.01 -9.00 5.37
CA ARG A 27 -11.11 -10.13 4.45
C ARG A 27 -10.07 -11.20 4.76
N TYR A 28 -8.86 -10.79 5.07
CA TYR A 28 -7.76 -11.69 5.38
C TYR A 28 -7.52 -11.92 6.88
N ARG A 29 -8.35 -11.31 7.75
CA ARG A 29 -8.26 -11.39 9.21
C ARG A 29 -6.91 -10.99 9.76
N LEU A 30 -6.31 -9.97 9.16
CA LEU A 30 -4.99 -9.46 9.54
C LEU A 30 -5.14 -8.22 10.42
N TYR A 31 -4.36 -8.17 11.50
CA TYR A 31 -4.20 -6.98 12.37
C TYR A 31 -5.49 -6.36 12.92
N LEU A 32 -6.60 -7.12 12.95
CA LEU A 32 -7.91 -6.60 13.40
C LEU A 32 -7.91 -6.18 14.86
N GLU A 33 -7.16 -6.89 15.69
CA GLU A 33 -6.99 -6.58 17.11
C GLU A 33 -6.25 -5.28 17.36
N MET A 34 -5.53 -4.78 16.36
CA MET A 34 -4.78 -3.52 16.44
C MET A 34 -5.63 -2.30 16.08
N ILE A 35 -6.82 -2.51 15.51
CA ILE A 35 -7.75 -1.40 15.20
C ILE A 35 -8.45 -0.97 16.48
N PRO A 36 -8.23 0.27 16.98
CA PRO A 36 -8.69 0.71 18.30
C PRO A 36 -10.20 0.65 18.48
N SER A 37 -10.98 0.86 17.41
CA SER A 37 -12.43 0.75 17.46
C SER A 37 -12.99 0.12 16.20
N MET A 38 -13.53 -1.09 16.31
CA MET A 38 -14.20 -1.75 15.20
C MET A 38 -15.56 -1.10 14.84
N ARG A 39 -16.16 -0.35 15.76
CA ARG A 39 -17.41 0.38 15.49
C ARG A 39 -17.18 1.63 14.66
N ARG A 40 -16.02 2.26 14.83
CA ARG A 40 -15.58 3.47 14.12
C ARG A 40 -14.28 3.22 13.36
N ALA A 41 -14.19 2.08 12.70
CA ALA A 41 -12.96 1.66 12.03
C ALA A 41 -12.44 2.72 11.04
N HIS A 42 -13.34 3.38 10.30
CA HIS A 42 -12.99 4.45 9.36
C HIS A 42 -12.42 5.71 10.03
N GLU A 43 -12.71 5.93 11.32
CA GLU A 43 -12.12 7.01 12.12
C GLU A 43 -10.83 6.58 12.82
N SER A 44 -10.61 5.26 12.92
CA SER A 44 -9.45 4.66 13.61
C SER A 44 -8.25 4.44 12.69
N VAL A 45 -8.42 4.65 11.38
CA VAL A 45 -7.41 4.36 10.38
C VAL A 45 -7.21 5.54 9.45
N ILE A 46 -5.97 5.93 9.25
CA ILE A 46 -5.56 6.88 8.21
C ILE A 46 -4.64 6.15 7.24
N THR A 47 -4.89 6.33 5.94
CA THR A 47 -4.06 5.78 4.87
C THR A 47 -3.24 6.89 4.22
N ILE A 48 -1.98 6.61 3.96
CA ILE A 48 -1.05 7.53 3.28
C ILE A 48 -0.47 6.81 2.08
N PRO A 49 -0.92 7.11 0.86
CA PRO A 49 -0.31 6.56 -0.35
C PRO A 49 1.06 7.18 -0.59
N LEU A 50 2.00 6.37 -1.11
CA LEU A 50 3.37 6.77 -1.43
C LEU A 50 4.00 7.60 -0.30
N PRO A 51 4.06 7.06 0.92
CA PRO A 51 4.30 7.82 2.12
C PRO A 51 5.70 8.45 2.15
N VAL A 52 5.77 9.65 2.70
CA VAL A 52 6.99 10.43 2.89
C VAL A 52 7.25 10.63 4.37
N VAL A 53 8.48 10.43 4.78
CA VAL A 53 8.95 10.72 6.15
C VAL A 53 10.15 11.64 6.14
N ARG A 54 10.38 12.33 7.27
CA ARG A 54 11.65 13.01 7.57
C ARG A 54 12.39 12.20 8.59
N LEU A 55 13.63 11.82 8.28
CA LEU A 55 14.45 11.11 9.24
C LEU A 55 15.06 12.10 10.24
N ARG A 56 15.01 11.75 11.53
CA ARG A 56 15.63 12.53 12.58
C ARG A 56 17.15 12.42 12.51
N ASP A 57 17.63 11.19 12.41
CA ASP A 57 19.04 10.90 12.22
C ASP A 57 19.35 10.64 10.74
N GLY A 58 20.45 11.17 10.25
CA GLY A 58 20.89 10.92 8.90
C GLY A 58 21.35 9.47 8.70
N VAL A 59 21.28 9.00 7.47
CA VAL A 59 21.85 7.72 7.04
C VAL A 59 23.10 8.00 6.23
N SER A 60 24.27 7.67 6.80
CA SER A 60 25.53 7.72 6.08
C SER A 60 25.82 6.35 5.48
N HIS A 61 26.02 6.30 4.18
CA HIS A 61 26.51 5.14 3.40
C HIS A 61 26.29 3.77 4.07
N SER A 62 25.06 3.32 4.18
CA SER A 62 24.83 1.91 4.53
C SER A 62 24.90 1.09 3.24
N GLY A 63 25.62 -0.02 3.26
CA GLY A 63 25.97 -0.84 2.10
C GLY A 63 24.80 -1.45 1.32
N ILE A 64 23.55 -1.06 1.57
CA ILE A 64 22.36 -1.61 0.88
C ILE A 64 21.91 -0.73 -0.30
N SER A 65 22.13 0.58 -0.27
CA SER A 65 21.65 1.47 -1.36
C SER A 65 22.65 2.53 -1.82
N GLY A 66 23.80 2.69 -1.15
CA GLY A 66 24.77 3.74 -1.48
C GLY A 66 24.22 5.18 -1.31
N VAL A 67 23.03 5.34 -0.75
CA VAL A 67 22.37 6.64 -0.59
C VAL A 67 22.71 7.22 0.76
N SER A 68 23.20 8.46 0.77
CA SER A 68 23.37 9.28 1.97
C SER A 68 22.16 10.19 2.15
N ILE A 69 21.53 10.16 3.32
CA ILE A 69 20.35 10.96 3.66
C ILE A 69 20.74 11.87 4.81
N ALA A 70 20.57 13.18 4.62
CA ALA A 70 20.87 14.16 5.68
C ALA A 70 19.77 14.14 6.78
N PRO A 71 20.11 14.48 8.04
CA PRO A 71 19.11 14.66 9.08
C PRO A 71 18.04 15.68 8.66
N GLY A 72 16.78 15.38 8.92
CA GLY A 72 15.63 16.22 8.53
C GLY A 72 15.26 16.20 7.05
N GLN A 73 15.98 15.46 6.21
CA GLN A 73 15.65 15.29 4.81
C GLN A 73 14.36 14.46 4.67
N ALA A 74 13.44 14.93 3.82
CA ALA A 74 12.25 14.18 3.44
C ALA A 74 12.59 13.10 2.41
N ILE A 75 12.12 11.89 2.64
CA ILE A 75 12.31 10.75 1.76
C ILE A 75 10.99 10.00 1.56
N CYS A 76 10.80 9.44 0.37
CA CYS A 76 9.71 8.50 0.11
C CYS A 76 10.07 7.15 0.72
N LEU A 77 9.21 6.60 1.57
CA LEU A 77 9.37 5.22 2.02
C LEU A 77 9.17 4.26 0.85
N PRO A 78 9.90 3.13 0.82
CA PRO A 78 9.78 2.16 -0.26
C PRO A 78 8.55 1.23 -0.12
N CYS A 79 7.54 1.63 0.63
CA CYS A 79 6.22 1.00 0.67
C CYS A 79 5.21 1.78 -0.19
N ASP A 80 4.07 1.16 -0.50
CA ASP A 80 3.10 1.75 -1.41
C ASP A 80 2.00 2.51 -0.66
N VAL A 81 1.56 1.98 0.49
CA VAL A 81 0.62 2.65 1.39
C VAL A 81 1.06 2.44 2.83
N ALA A 82 0.98 3.47 3.66
CA ALA A 82 1.08 3.34 5.11
C ALA A 82 -0.31 3.45 5.74
N ILE A 83 -0.61 2.57 6.67
CA ILE A 83 -1.81 2.62 7.51
C ILE A 83 -1.38 3.01 8.91
N LEU A 84 -1.87 4.15 9.38
CA LEU A 84 -1.63 4.64 10.72
C LEU A 84 -2.90 4.42 11.55
N MET A 85 -2.73 3.88 12.75
CA MET A 85 -3.84 3.64 13.67
C MET A 85 -3.97 4.77 14.68
N CYS A 86 -5.20 5.22 14.95
CA CYS A 86 -5.47 6.19 16.00
C CYS A 86 -6.72 5.83 16.80
N ASP A 87 -6.76 6.28 18.03
CA ASP A 87 -7.98 6.22 18.83
C ASP A 87 -8.94 7.33 18.37
N PRO A 88 -10.17 6.98 17.91
CA PRO A 88 -11.10 7.96 17.38
C PRO A 88 -11.71 8.86 18.47
N GLU A 89 -11.68 8.47 19.75
CA GLU A 89 -12.19 9.26 20.87
C GLU A 89 -11.16 10.30 21.32
N TRP A 90 -9.92 9.84 21.50
CA TRP A 90 -8.82 10.68 21.98
C TRP A 90 -8.05 11.37 20.87
N LYS A 91 -8.24 10.93 19.61
CA LYS A 91 -7.51 11.40 18.43
C LYS A 91 -5.99 11.36 18.65
N VAL A 92 -5.53 10.29 19.28
CA VAL A 92 -4.13 10.03 19.52
C VAL A 92 -3.69 8.80 18.74
N LYS A 93 -2.43 8.79 18.33
CA LYS A 93 -1.81 7.63 17.69
C LYS A 93 -1.71 6.47 18.67
N THR A 94 -1.94 5.25 18.21
CA THR A 94 -1.88 4.05 19.05
C THR A 94 -0.51 3.37 19.04
N GLY A 95 0.46 3.91 18.32
CA GLY A 95 1.80 3.33 18.23
C GLY A 95 1.93 2.19 17.23
N VAL A 96 0.88 1.84 16.49
CA VAL A 96 0.89 0.77 15.50
C VAL A 96 0.78 1.33 14.09
N GLU A 97 1.65 0.86 13.20
CA GLU A 97 1.66 1.21 11.78
C GLU A 97 1.79 -0.05 10.92
N ILE A 98 1.05 -0.09 9.81
CA ILE A 98 1.14 -1.17 8.83
C ILE A 98 1.63 -0.58 7.52
N LEU A 99 2.69 -1.17 6.96
CA LEU A 99 3.25 -0.78 5.66
C LEU A 99 2.87 -1.80 4.61
N ILE A 100 2.10 -1.37 3.60
CA ILE A 100 1.66 -2.21 2.48
C ILE A 100 2.71 -2.15 1.37
N PHE A 101 3.12 -3.31 0.89
CA PHE A 101 4.04 -3.51 -0.23
C PHE A 101 3.30 -4.27 -1.33
N ILE A 102 2.86 -3.58 -2.37
CA ILE A 102 2.22 -4.18 -3.53
C ILE A 102 3.33 -4.71 -4.45
N HIS A 103 3.24 -5.98 -4.84
CA HIS A 103 4.18 -6.60 -5.77
C HIS A 103 4.15 -5.89 -7.13
N ARG A 104 5.32 -5.47 -7.61
CA ARG A 104 5.47 -4.71 -8.86
C ARG A 104 5.79 -5.62 -10.03
N TYR A 105 5.51 -5.14 -11.22
CA TYR A 105 5.87 -5.82 -12.46
C TYR A 105 7.39 -6.09 -12.51
N GLN A 106 7.76 -7.34 -12.81
CA GLN A 106 9.15 -7.84 -12.87
C GLN A 106 9.95 -7.77 -11.54
N GLU A 107 9.34 -7.38 -10.44
CA GLU A 107 9.99 -7.40 -9.14
C GLU A 107 10.24 -8.85 -8.69
N ASP A 108 11.45 -9.14 -8.27
CA ASP A 108 11.77 -10.45 -7.70
C ASP A 108 11.62 -10.45 -6.16
N TYR A 109 11.79 -11.65 -5.55
CA TYR A 109 11.69 -11.78 -4.09
C TYR A 109 12.71 -10.93 -3.35
N SER A 110 13.92 -10.82 -3.88
CA SER A 110 15.02 -10.07 -3.27
C SER A 110 14.73 -8.57 -3.27
N GLU A 111 14.17 -8.07 -4.36
CA GLU A 111 13.76 -6.67 -4.52
C GLU A 111 12.58 -6.33 -3.60
N LEU A 112 11.52 -7.17 -3.59
CA LEU A 112 10.37 -7.00 -2.73
C LEU A 112 10.75 -7.00 -1.25
N LEU A 113 11.56 -7.98 -0.81
CA LEU A 113 12.07 -8.04 0.56
C LEU A 113 13.04 -6.89 0.86
N GLY A 114 13.81 -6.48 -0.13
CA GLY A 114 14.73 -5.34 -0.05
C GLY A 114 14.01 -4.04 0.30
N ARG A 115 12.83 -3.80 -0.27
CA ARG A 115 11.97 -2.64 0.05
C ARG A 115 11.59 -2.62 1.53
N TRP A 116 11.16 -3.75 2.08
CA TRP A 116 10.83 -3.85 3.50
C TRP A 116 12.05 -3.62 4.40
N ARG A 117 13.17 -4.26 4.09
CA ARG A 117 14.41 -4.08 4.86
C ARG A 117 14.91 -2.65 4.83
N GLN A 118 14.80 -1.99 3.68
CA GLN A 118 15.16 -0.59 3.54
C GLN A 118 14.25 0.32 4.37
N ALA A 119 12.93 0.07 4.37
CA ALA A 119 12.00 0.78 5.23
C ALA A 119 12.39 0.64 6.72
N GLN A 120 12.65 -0.58 7.18
CA GLN A 120 13.07 -0.84 8.55
C GLN A 120 14.34 -0.03 8.92
N VAL A 121 15.40 -0.12 8.09
CA VAL A 121 16.65 0.60 8.32
C VAL A 121 16.46 2.11 8.43
N TRP A 122 15.55 2.66 7.64
CA TRP A 122 15.27 4.10 7.68
C TRP A 122 14.45 4.48 8.91
N LEU A 123 13.41 3.71 9.21
CA LEU A 123 12.53 3.98 10.34
C LEU A 123 13.25 3.81 11.69
N ASP A 124 14.22 2.90 11.79
CA ASP A 124 15.09 2.74 12.95
C ASP A 124 15.95 3.98 13.28
N LYS A 125 16.04 4.95 12.35
CA LYS A 125 16.75 6.23 12.56
C LYS A 125 15.90 7.31 13.21
N GLY A 126 14.68 6.96 13.56
CA GLY A 126 13.71 7.91 14.01
C GLY A 126 13.14 8.74 12.86
N TYR A 127 11.85 8.95 12.85
CA TYR A 127 11.18 9.59 11.74
C TYR A 127 9.98 10.44 12.17
N GLU A 128 9.60 11.34 11.29
CA GLU A 128 8.37 12.13 11.38
C GLU A 128 7.62 12.02 10.06
N TRP A 129 6.32 11.71 10.10
CA TRP A 129 5.48 11.66 8.91
C TRP A 129 5.33 13.03 8.27
N VAL A 130 5.52 13.10 6.96
CA VAL A 130 5.18 14.28 6.16
C VAL A 130 3.73 14.15 5.71
N MET A 131 2.83 14.85 6.38
CA MET A 131 1.39 14.78 6.13
C MET A 131 0.75 16.15 6.20
N SER A 132 -0.55 16.22 5.85
CA SER A 132 -1.32 17.46 5.93
C SER A 132 -1.36 18.00 7.37
N HIS A 133 -1.45 19.31 7.50
CA HIS A 133 -1.42 20.01 8.80
C HIS A 133 -2.53 19.53 9.76
N SER A 134 -3.67 19.07 9.24
CA SER A 134 -4.80 18.58 10.02
C SER A 134 -4.51 17.32 10.83
N TYR A 135 -3.55 16.50 10.42
CA TYR A 135 -3.20 15.25 11.11
C TYR A 135 -1.87 15.29 11.85
N ARG A 136 -1.07 16.35 11.63
CA ARG A 136 0.30 16.43 12.14
C ARG A 136 0.39 16.33 13.65
N HIS A 137 -0.54 16.91 14.39
CA HIS A 137 -0.56 16.87 15.85
C HIS A 137 -0.92 15.50 16.43
N ILE A 138 -1.53 14.62 15.64
CA ILE A 138 -1.95 13.28 16.07
C ILE A 138 -0.85 12.25 15.78
N TYR A 139 -0.11 12.44 14.68
CA TYR A 139 0.77 11.41 14.12
C TYR A 139 2.25 11.81 14.06
N SER A 140 2.65 12.85 14.79
CA SER A 140 4.05 13.31 14.78
C SER A 140 5.02 12.33 15.45
N GLU A 141 4.52 11.46 16.32
CA GLU A 141 5.35 10.51 17.06
C GLU A 141 5.62 9.24 16.27
N GLU A 142 6.74 8.60 16.55
CA GLU A 142 7.12 7.32 15.97
C GLU A 142 6.16 6.20 16.41
N ALA A 143 6.04 5.16 15.59
CA ALA A 143 5.34 3.95 16.00
C ALA A 143 6.18 3.16 17.00
N GLU A 144 5.49 2.49 17.92
CA GLU A 144 6.11 1.47 18.78
C GLU A 144 6.26 0.16 18.01
N GLU A 145 5.31 -0.14 17.12
CA GLU A 145 5.28 -1.35 16.32
C GLU A 145 4.98 -1.05 14.85
N ILE A 146 5.79 -1.60 13.96
CA ILE A 146 5.62 -1.47 12.51
C ILE A 146 5.52 -2.86 11.90
N HIS A 147 4.43 -3.10 11.17
CA HIS A 147 4.13 -4.39 10.57
C HIS A 147 4.12 -4.29 9.05
N PRO A 148 4.78 -5.21 8.32
CA PRO A 148 4.64 -5.29 6.87
C PRO A 148 3.39 -6.06 6.48
N LEU A 149 2.80 -5.70 5.33
CA LEU A 149 1.81 -6.50 4.64
C LEU A 149 2.16 -6.53 3.15
N PHE A 150 2.40 -7.72 2.62
CA PHE A 150 2.68 -7.90 1.20
C PHE A 150 1.41 -8.24 0.44
N VAL A 151 1.17 -7.53 -0.66
CA VAL A 151 0.03 -7.78 -1.55
C VAL A 151 0.58 -8.37 -2.84
N LEU A 152 0.24 -9.62 -3.08
CA LEU A 152 0.64 -10.39 -4.25
C LEU A 152 -0.57 -10.57 -5.19
N PHE A 153 -0.32 -11.04 -6.40
CA PHE A 153 -1.34 -11.38 -7.37
C PHE A 153 -1.35 -12.87 -7.63
N GLU A 154 -2.42 -13.41 -8.21
CA GLU A 154 -2.53 -14.83 -8.53
C GLU A 154 -1.41 -15.33 -9.46
N ASP A 155 -0.95 -14.47 -10.38
CA ASP A 155 0.14 -14.78 -11.31
C ASP A 155 1.54 -14.51 -10.72
N THR A 156 1.64 -14.09 -9.45
CA THR A 156 2.92 -13.94 -8.76
C THR A 156 3.64 -15.29 -8.67
N PRO A 157 4.91 -15.36 -9.06
CA PRO A 157 5.66 -16.62 -8.98
C PRO A 157 5.65 -17.24 -7.58
N GLU A 158 5.37 -18.54 -7.48
CA GLU A 158 5.33 -19.28 -6.22
C GLU A 158 6.58 -19.14 -5.35
N ARG A 159 7.75 -18.92 -5.98
CA ARG A 159 9.00 -18.70 -5.25
C ARG A 159 8.92 -17.49 -4.30
N ILE A 160 8.17 -16.43 -4.69
CA ILE A 160 7.96 -15.23 -3.87
C ILE A 160 7.07 -15.58 -2.69
N GLN A 161 5.94 -16.26 -2.94
CA GLN A 161 5.03 -16.71 -1.88
C GLN A 161 5.74 -17.61 -0.86
N ARG A 162 6.52 -18.59 -1.36
CA ARG A 162 7.31 -19.51 -0.51
C ARG A 162 8.38 -18.75 0.28
N GLY A 163 9.02 -17.76 -0.34
CA GLY A 163 10.01 -16.92 0.32
C GLY A 163 9.42 -16.11 1.48
N LEU A 164 8.30 -15.43 1.26
CA LEU A 164 7.59 -14.67 2.32
C LEU A 164 7.12 -15.58 3.44
N LYS A 165 6.51 -16.73 3.10
CA LYS A 165 6.08 -17.72 4.08
C LYS A 165 7.26 -18.25 4.90
N GLY A 166 8.37 -18.55 4.26
CA GLY A 166 9.59 -19.01 4.94
C GLY A 166 10.22 -17.96 5.85
N ALA A 167 10.04 -16.69 5.53
CA ALA A 167 10.47 -15.56 6.37
C ALA A 167 9.47 -15.18 7.47
N GLY A 168 8.29 -15.85 7.56
CA GLY A 168 7.24 -15.53 8.51
C GLY A 168 6.56 -14.18 8.24
N LEU A 169 6.63 -13.69 7.01
CA LEU A 169 6.06 -12.41 6.63
C LEU A 169 4.64 -12.57 6.08
N PRO A 170 3.67 -11.76 6.55
CA PRO A 170 2.28 -11.86 6.13
C PRO A 170 2.11 -11.38 4.69
N PHE A 171 1.34 -12.11 3.91
CA PHE A 171 0.97 -11.70 2.57
C PHE A 171 -0.47 -12.10 2.24
N VAL A 172 -1.04 -11.39 1.30
CA VAL A 172 -2.36 -11.65 0.71
C VAL A 172 -2.22 -11.83 -0.80
N ILE A 173 -3.17 -12.51 -1.41
CA ILE A 173 -3.21 -12.71 -2.86
C ILE A 173 -4.49 -12.07 -3.38
N GLU A 174 -4.34 -11.09 -4.28
CA GLU A 174 -5.43 -10.41 -4.95
C GLU A 174 -5.65 -11.02 -6.34
N SER A 175 -6.92 -11.26 -6.65
CA SER A 175 -7.35 -11.65 -8.01
C SER A 175 -7.93 -10.43 -8.71
N PHE A 176 -7.50 -10.21 -9.95
CA PHE A 176 -8.20 -9.33 -10.86
C PHE A 176 -9.04 -10.20 -11.79
N GLU A 177 -10.34 -10.18 -11.62
CA GLU A 177 -11.23 -10.60 -12.70
C GLU A 177 -10.96 -9.66 -13.87
N ALA A 178 -10.52 -10.21 -14.99
CA ALA A 178 -10.41 -9.45 -16.22
C ALA A 178 -11.79 -8.85 -16.46
N ALA A 179 -11.93 -7.54 -16.43
CA ALA A 179 -13.10 -6.87 -16.96
C ALA A 179 -13.25 -7.37 -18.39
N ILE A 180 -14.23 -8.20 -18.63
CA ILE A 180 -14.64 -8.57 -19.98
C ILE A 180 -15.16 -7.26 -20.56
N GLU A 181 -14.33 -6.62 -21.36
CA GLU A 181 -14.74 -5.46 -22.15
C GLU A 181 -15.83 -5.96 -23.10
N ASP A 182 -17.09 -5.74 -22.73
CA ASP A 182 -18.24 -5.85 -23.61
C ASP A 182 -18.18 -4.72 -24.67
N GLU A 183 -17.12 -4.68 -25.46
CA GLU A 183 -16.95 -3.81 -26.63
C GLU A 183 -17.57 -4.43 -27.92
N GLU A 184 -18.55 -5.31 -27.81
CA GLU A 184 -19.20 -5.88 -29.01
C GLU A 184 -20.70 -5.56 -29.13
N SER A 185 -21.18 -4.37 -28.81
CA SER A 185 -22.59 -4.06 -29.08
C SER A 185 -22.91 -2.69 -29.68
N GLU A 186 -21.96 -1.96 -30.24
CA GLU A 186 -22.26 -0.71 -30.95
C GLU A 186 -21.74 -0.63 -32.39
N SER A 187 -21.89 -1.67 -33.19
CA SER A 187 -21.64 -1.55 -34.61
C SER A 187 -22.60 -2.37 -35.47
N PHE A 188 -23.90 -2.16 -35.30
CA PHE A 188 -24.83 -2.58 -36.36
C PHE A 188 -26.18 -1.83 -36.25
N SER A 189 -26.23 -0.57 -36.71
CA SER A 189 -27.48 0.08 -37.15
C SER A 189 -27.21 1.46 -37.75
N ALA A 190 -26.70 1.52 -38.94
CA ALA A 190 -26.91 2.70 -39.80
C ALA A 190 -26.50 2.35 -41.24
N ASP A 191 -27.38 1.65 -41.97
CA ASP A 191 -27.49 1.90 -43.40
C ASP A 191 -28.78 1.22 -43.92
N SER A 192 -29.84 2.00 -44.01
CA SER A 192 -30.97 1.72 -44.87
C SER A 192 -31.20 2.97 -45.72
N PRO A 193 -31.08 2.88 -47.06
CA PRO A 193 -31.29 4.02 -47.92
C PRO A 193 -32.79 4.33 -48.05
N PRO A 194 -33.18 5.59 -48.32
CA PRO A 194 -34.56 5.97 -48.48
C PRO A 194 -35.10 5.46 -49.81
N ILE A 195 -36.23 4.78 -49.76
CA ILE A 195 -37.00 4.39 -50.91
C ILE A 195 -37.72 5.63 -51.43
N THR A 196 -37.32 6.10 -52.58
CA THR A 196 -38.10 7.04 -53.39
C THR A 196 -39.21 6.28 -54.13
N SER A 197 -40.40 6.69 -53.90
CA SER A 197 -41.55 6.29 -54.76
C SER A 197 -42.12 7.52 -55.39
N ASP A 198 -42.29 7.44 -56.72
CA ASP A 198 -43.06 8.36 -57.60
C ASP A 198 -44.51 8.60 -57.15
#